data_9544c7175bc16e2982f8095b46c15a50
#
_entry.id   9544c7175bc16e2982f8095b46c15a50
#
_cell.length_a   1.000
_cell.length_b   1.000
_cell.length_c   1.000
_cell.angle_alpha   90.00
_cell.angle_beta   90.00
_cell.angle_gamma   90.00
#
_symmetry.space_group_name_H-M   'P 1'
#
loop_
_entity.id
_entity.type
_entity.pdbx_description
1 polymer ?
#
loop_
_entity_poly.entity_id
_entity_poly.type
_entity_poly.pdbx_seq_one_letter_code
_entity_poly.pdbx_strand_id
1 'polypeptide(L)'
;AHIEGIRFYETYRKNGGYRSVEKALKMSPDEIVEEVKKSGLRGRGGAGFPTGMKWSFIAKPEGVPRHLVCNADESEPGTFKDRYLMEFLPHLLIEGLIVSSYALGSNATYIYIRGEYAWIPDILEQAIAEAKANGWLGKNILGTGFDCEIYVQRGAGAYICGEETALIESLEGKRGNPRIKPPFPAIQGLWMRPTVVNNVETLAAVVPIINMGGDEYAK
;
A
#
# COMPACT_ATOMS: atom_id res chain seq x y z
N ALA A 1 -14.50 11.55 3.97
CA ALA A 1 -15.64 10.66 4.24
C ALA A 1 -16.99 11.40 4.35
N HIS A 2 -16.98 12.76 4.50
CA HIS A 2 -18.22 13.55 4.59
C HIS A 2 -18.78 14.02 3.24
N ILE A 3 -18.06 13.72 2.13
CA ILE A 3 -18.48 14.10 0.79
C ILE A 3 -19.22 12.92 0.18
N GLU A 4 -20.48 13.13 -0.23
CA GLU A 4 -21.27 12.12 -0.90
C GLU A 4 -20.59 11.67 -2.20
N GLY A 5 -20.51 10.36 -2.42
CA GLY A 5 -19.87 9.78 -3.59
C GLY A 5 -18.36 9.83 -3.63
N ILE A 6 -17.66 10.21 -2.54
CA ILE A 6 -16.19 10.35 -2.50
C ILE A 6 -15.46 9.04 -2.83
N ARG A 7 -16.13 7.91 -2.71
CA ARG A 7 -15.58 6.59 -3.06
C ARG A 7 -15.39 6.38 -4.57
N PHE A 8 -16.04 7.19 -5.43
CA PHE A 8 -15.96 7.11 -6.87
C PHE A 8 -14.92 8.08 -7.41
N TYR A 9 -14.25 7.70 -8.49
CA TYR A 9 -13.14 8.43 -9.08
C TYR A 9 -13.43 9.91 -9.34
N GLU A 10 -14.54 10.22 -10.02
CA GLU A 10 -14.85 11.60 -10.41
C GLU A 10 -14.95 12.54 -9.21
N THR A 11 -15.67 12.09 -8.16
CA THR A 11 -15.81 12.90 -6.94
C THR A 11 -14.48 12.99 -6.20
N TYR A 12 -13.73 11.89 -6.10
CA TYR A 12 -12.42 11.88 -5.46
C TYR A 12 -11.44 12.81 -6.18
N ARG A 13 -11.36 12.72 -7.51
CA ARG A 13 -10.50 13.58 -8.34
C ARG A 13 -10.87 15.06 -8.22
N LYS A 14 -12.15 15.39 -8.28
CA LYS A 14 -12.66 16.77 -8.12
C LYS A 14 -12.27 17.39 -6.77
N ASN A 15 -12.15 16.57 -5.73
CA ASN A 15 -11.74 16.99 -4.39
C ASN A 15 -10.23 16.88 -4.14
N GLY A 16 -9.43 16.84 -5.17
CA GLY A 16 -7.97 16.92 -5.10
C GLY A 16 -7.27 15.57 -5.05
N GLY A 17 -7.97 14.48 -5.31
CA GLY A 17 -7.38 13.15 -5.40
C GLY A 17 -6.31 13.03 -6.49
N TYR A 18 -5.37 12.12 -6.29
CA TYR A 18 -4.22 11.82 -7.16
C TYR A 18 -3.18 12.95 -7.32
N ARG A 19 -3.31 14.07 -6.58
CA ARG A 19 -2.30 15.13 -6.56
C ARG A 19 -0.97 14.65 -5.96
N SER A 20 -1.03 13.76 -4.98
CA SER A 20 0.19 13.20 -4.40
C SER A 20 0.95 12.35 -5.41
N VAL A 21 0.28 11.63 -6.30
CA VAL A 21 0.91 10.89 -7.41
C VAL A 21 1.60 11.85 -8.38
N GLU A 22 0.89 12.90 -8.82
CA GLU A 22 1.46 13.93 -9.71
C GLU A 22 2.72 14.59 -9.10
N LYS A 23 2.71 14.81 -7.78
CA LYS A 23 3.85 15.37 -7.06
C LYS A 23 4.97 14.34 -6.89
N ALA A 24 4.65 13.14 -6.45
CA ALA A 24 5.61 12.07 -6.19
C ALA A 24 6.39 11.67 -7.46
N LEU A 25 5.72 11.57 -8.61
CA LEU A 25 6.38 11.21 -9.88
C LEU A 25 7.35 12.29 -10.41
N LYS A 26 7.37 13.48 -9.81
CA LYS A 26 8.36 14.52 -10.07
C LYS A 26 9.53 14.50 -9.07
N MET A 27 9.43 13.69 -8.04
CA MET A 27 10.44 13.48 -7.01
C MET A 27 11.22 12.20 -7.32
N SER A 28 12.43 12.09 -6.79
CA SER A 28 13.11 10.80 -6.77
C SER A 28 12.50 9.86 -5.72
N PRO A 29 12.60 8.54 -5.89
CA PRO A 29 12.17 7.57 -4.89
C PRO A 29 12.74 7.82 -3.49
N ASP A 30 14.03 8.19 -3.41
CA ASP A 30 14.69 8.43 -2.13
C ASP A 30 14.18 9.71 -1.45
N GLU A 31 13.83 10.77 -2.18
CA GLU A 31 13.18 11.97 -1.63
C GLU A 31 11.84 11.64 -1.00
N ILE A 32 11.04 10.76 -1.61
CA ILE A 32 9.77 10.31 -1.04
C ILE A 32 9.99 9.56 0.28
N VAL A 33 10.99 8.66 0.31
CA VAL A 33 11.35 7.93 1.54
C VAL A 33 11.77 8.91 2.64
N GLU A 34 12.54 9.96 2.31
CA GLU A 34 12.94 10.99 3.29
C GLU A 34 11.75 11.82 3.80
N GLU A 35 10.77 12.18 2.94
CA GLU A 35 9.54 12.84 3.40
C GLU A 35 8.75 11.96 4.36
N VAL A 36 8.65 10.65 4.09
CA VAL A 36 8.00 9.70 5.01
C VAL A 36 8.78 9.54 6.31
N LYS A 37 10.12 9.62 6.30
CA LYS A 37 10.93 9.65 7.53
C LYS A 37 10.69 10.92 8.35
N LYS A 38 10.74 12.09 7.71
CA LYS A 38 10.50 13.40 8.36
C LYS A 38 9.12 13.46 9.01
N SER A 39 8.11 12.87 8.38
CA SER A 39 6.74 12.84 8.91
C SER A 39 6.59 12.10 10.24
N GLY A 40 7.60 11.31 10.64
CA GLY A 40 7.50 10.47 11.82
C GLY A 40 6.45 9.36 11.74
N LEU A 41 5.89 9.09 10.57
CA LEU A 41 4.85 8.08 10.39
C LEU A 41 5.30 6.72 10.92
N ARG A 42 4.55 6.21 11.87
CA ARG A 42 4.73 4.85 12.41
C ARG A 42 3.67 3.91 11.83
N GLY A 43 4.07 2.65 11.63
CA GLY A 43 3.16 1.62 11.15
C GLY A 43 1.91 1.49 12.00
N ARG A 44 0.75 1.45 11.34
CA ARG A 44 -0.59 1.39 11.97
C ARG A 44 -1.14 -0.05 12.05
N GLY A 45 -0.30 -1.03 11.80
CA GLY A 45 -0.65 -2.46 11.92
C GLY A 45 -0.39 -3.06 13.30
N GLY A 46 -0.13 -2.26 14.33
CA GLY A 46 0.09 -2.69 15.72
C GLY A 46 1.53 -2.56 16.21
N ALA A 47 2.54 -2.92 15.40
CA ALA A 47 3.95 -2.90 15.82
C ALA A 47 4.56 -1.48 15.95
N GLY A 48 3.99 -0.48 15.29
CA GLY A 48 4.45 0.91 15.41
C GLY A 48 5.87 1.19 14.90
N PHE A 49 6.43 0.34 14.04
CA PHE A 49 7.77 0.57 13.50
C PHE A 49 7.79 1.80 12.56
N PRO A 50 8.84 2.65 12.58
CA PRO A 50 8.92 3.82 11.71
C PRO A 50 8.86 3.44 10.23
N THR A 51 7.86 3.95 9.50
CA THR A 51 7.55 3.53 8.12
C THR A 51 8.67 3.87 7.15
N GLY A 52 9.18 5.11 7.18
CA GLY A 52 10.25 5.53 6.29
C GLY A 52 11.55 4.76 6.53
N MET A 53 11.84 4.40 7.79
CA MET A 53 12.98 3.55 8.12
C MET A 53 12.78 2.12 7.56
N LYS A 54 11.58 1.55 7.69
CA LYS A 54 11.26 0.24 7.09
C LYS A 54 11.49 0.25 5.58
N TRP A 55 11.10 1.31 4.91
CA TRP A 55 11.28 1.46 3.47
C TRP A 55 12.75 1.55 3.04
N SER A 56 13.60 2.21 3.86
CA SER A 56 15.02 2.31 3.54
C SER A 56 15.79 0.98 3.66
N PHE A 57 15.21 -0.04 4.29
CA PHE A 57 15.82 -1.37 4.41
C PHE A 57 15.56 -2.29 3.22
N ILE A 58 14.70 -1.90 2.28
CA ILE A 58 14.42 -2.75 1.12
C ILE A 58 15.69 -2.96 0.30
N ALA A 59 16.04 -4.22 0.06
CA ALA A 59 17.17 -4.57 -0.79
C ALA A 59 16.88 -4.17 -2.25
N LYS A 60 17.90 -3.66 -2.92
CA LYS A 60 17.81 -3.18 -4.31
C LYS A 60 18.76 -3.98 -5.24
N PRO A 61 18.70 -5.32 -5.30
CA PRO A 61 19.54 -6.10 -6.20
C PRO A 61 19.15 -5.78 -7.65
N GLU A 62 20.16 -5.72 -8.53
CA GLU A 62 19.96 -5.41 -9.94
C GLU A 62 19.12 -6.51 -10.63
N GLY A 63 18.17 -6.09 -11.46
CA GLY A 63 17.31 -7.01 -12.23
C GLY A 63 16.30 -7.81 -11.41
N VAL A 64 16.25 -7.66 -10.09
CA VAL A 64 15.30 -8.38 -9.23
C VAL A 64 14.09 -7.50 -8.92
N PRO A 65 12.87 -7.95 -9.26
CA PRO A 65 11.65 -7.25 -8.88
C PRO A 65 11.51 -7.10 -7.38
N ARG A 66 10.94 -5.97 -6.96
CA ARG A 66 10.56 -5.70 -5.57
C ARG A 66 9.04 -5.66 -5.45
N HIS A 67 8.52 -6.03 -4.30
CA HIS A 67 7.09 -6.06 -4.07
C HIS A 67 6.67 -5.18 -2.90
N LEU A 68 5.53 -4.51 -3.07
CA LEU A 68 4.78 -3.90 -2.00
C LEU A 68 3.55 -4.75 -1.72
N VAL A 69 3.31 -5.05 -0.46
CA VAL A 69 2.10 -5.76 -0.02
C VAL A 69 1.35 -4.89 0.99
N CYS A 70 0.10 -4.59 0.67
CA CYS A 70 -0.84 -3.96 1.58
C CYS A 70 -1.47 -5.02 2.46
N ASN A 71 -1.16 -4.98 3.75
CA ASN A 71 -1.80 -5.84 4.73
C ASN A 71 -3.17 -5.26 5.09
N ALA A 72 -4.21 -5.85 4.52
CA ALA A 72 -5.61 -5.58 4.79
C ALA A 72 -6.29 -6.74 5.55
N ASP A 73 -5.48 -7.60 6.19
CA ASP A 73 -5.97 -8.61 7.12
C ASP A 73 -6.21 -8.00 8.51
N GLU A 74 -7.32 -7.26 8.63
CA GLU A 74 -7.72 -6.59 9.86
C GLU A 74 -8.51 -7.58 10.74
N SER A 75 -7.79 -8.53 11.35
CA SER A 75 -8.39 -9.65 12.09
C SER A 75 -8.33 -9.48 13.61
N GLU A 76 -7.68 -8.44 14.13
CA GLU A 76 -7.67 -8.15 15.56
C GLU A 76 -9.07 -7.80 16.06
N PRO A 77 -9.62 -8.50 17.07
CA PRO A 77 -10.94 -8.22 17.62
C PRO A 77 -11.13 -6.75 18.02
N GLY A 78 -12.25 -6.14 17.60
CA GLY A 78 -12.55 -4.75 17.88
C GLY A 78 -11.87 -3.73 16.95
N THR A 79 -11.03 -4.17 16.02
CA THR A 79 -10.37 -3.30 15.02
C THR A 79 -11.18 -3.26 13.73
N PHE A 80 -11.51 -2.05 13.24
CA PHE A 80 -12.32 -1.83 12.03
C PHE A 80 -11.99 -0.55 11.27
N LYS A 81 -10.84 0.06 11.52
CA LYS A 81 -10.39 1.32 10.90
C LYS A 81 -10.01 1.17 9.42
N ASP A 82 -9.35 0.05 9.07
CA ASP A 82 -8.90 -0.23 7.71
C ASP A 82 -10.09 -0.54 6.80
N ARG A 83 -11.11 -1.21 7.33
CA ARG A 83 -12.39 -1.45 6.65
C ARG A 83 -13.02 -0.13 6.19
N TYR A 84 -13.10 0.87 7.07
CA TYR A 84 -13.66 2.18 6.70
C TYR A 84 -12.88 2.86 5.58
N LEU A 85 -11.55 2.79 5.62
CA LEU A 85 -10.72 3.36 4.55
C LEU A 85 -11.00 2.68 3.21
N MET A 86 -11.02 1.35 3.20
CA MET A 86 -11.24 0.58 1.97
C MET A 86 -12.65 0.74 1.41
N GLU A 87 -13.66 0.84 2.29
CA GLU A 87 -15.07 0.92 1.90
C GLU A 87 -15.46 2.32 1.42
N PHE A 88 -15.01 3.38 2.11
CA PHE A 88 -15.43 4.74 1.86
C PHE A 88 -14.41 5.62 1.14
N LEU A 89 -13.14 5.26 1.17
CA LEU A 89 -12.03 5.99 0.57
C LEU A 89 -11.08 5.09 -0.22
N PRO A 90 -11.59 4.18 -1.10
CA PRO A 90 -10.73 3.23 -1.80
C PRO A 90 -9.67 3.92 -2.66
N HIS A 91 -10.00 5.05 -3.30
CA HIS A 91 -9.04 5.81 -4.10
C HIS A 91 -7.92 6.44 -3.27
N LEU A 92 -8.15 6.78 -1.98
CA LEU A 92 -7.09 7.24 -1.10
C LEU A 92 -6.05 6.14 -0.85
N LEU A 93 -6.51 4.91 -0.65
CA LEU A 93 -5.62 3.77 -0.52
C LEU A 93 -4.86 3.50 -1.82
N ILE A 94 -5.55 3.50 -2.97
CA ILE A 94 -4.92 3.28 -4.28
C ILE A 94 -3.87 4.36 -4.56
N GLU A 95 -4.17 5.63 -4.31
CA GLU A 95 -3.24 6.74 -4.43
C GLU A 95 -2.00 6.52 -3.57
N GLY A 96 -2.18 6.16 -2.29
CA GLY A 96 -1.08 5.83 -1.38
C GLY A 96 -0.24 4.63 -1.84
N LEU A 97 -0.89 3.61 -2.40
CA LEU A 97 -0.22 2.45 -2.98
C LEU A 97 0.65 2.82 -4.17
N ILE A 98 0.17 3.66 -5.09
CA ILE A 98 0.94 4.10 -6.26
C ILE A 98 2.19 4.87 -5.82
N VAL A 99 2.04 5.84 -4.92
CA VAL A 99 3.17 6.62 -4.38
C VAL A 99 4.19 5.72 -3.69
N SER A 100 3.71 4.81 -2.84
CA SER A 100 4.58 3.87 -2.12
C SER A 100 5.28 2.89 -3.07
N SER A 101 4.57 2.41 -4.09
CA SER A 101 5.14 1.52 -5.12
C SER A 101 6.25 2.20 -5.90
N TYR A 102 6.07 3.46 -6.28
CA TYR A 102 7.10 4.25 -6.94
C TYR A 102 8.32 4.46 -6.04
N ALA A 103 8.12 4.86 -4.78
CA ALA A 103 9.21 5.05 -3.81
C ALA A 103 10.03 3.77 -3.57
N LEU A 104 9.37 2.61 -3.56
CA LEU A 104 10.00 1.31 -3.33
C LEU A 104 10.51 0.64 -4.62
N GLY A 105 10.12 1.16 -5.79
CA GLY A 105 10.42 0.56 -7.09
C GLY A 105 9.69 -0.76 -7.30
N SER A 106 8.44 -0.85 -6.85
CA SER A 106 7.57 -2.00 -7.04
C SER A 106 6.63 -1.77 -8.23
N ASN A 107 6.66 -2.65 -9.21
CA ASN A 107 5.75 -2.59 -10.35
C ASN A 107 4.49 -3.44 -10.16
N ALA A 108 4.48 -4.32 -9.16
CA ALA A 108 3.34 -5.17 -8.80
C ALA A 108 3.10 -5.10 -7.30
N THR A 109 1.91 -4.65 -6.94
CA THR A 109 1.48 -4.44 -5.55
C THR A 109 0.26 -5.29 -5.27
N TYR A 110 0.21 -5.89 -4.08
CA TYR A 110 -0.86 -6.80 -3.68
C TYR A 110 -1.58 -6.25 -2.46
N ILE A 111 -2.91 -6.18 -2.51
CA ILE A 111 -3.77 -5.93 -1.35
C ILE A 111 -4.24 -7.31 -0.86
N TYR A 112 -3.73 -7.74 0.29
CA TYR A 112 -4.18 -8.97 0.92
C TYR A 112 -5.25 -8.65 1.94
N ILE A 113 -6.50 -9.05 1.65
CA ILE A 113 -7.68 -8.74 2.47
C ILE A 113 -8.24 -9.99 3.13
N ARG A 114 -8.65 -9.87 4.39
CA ARG A 114 -9.28 -10.99 5.12
C ARG A 114 -10.56 -11.47 4.43
N GLY A 115 -10.80 -12.77 4.50
CA GLY A 115 -11.92 -13.42 3.82
C GLY A 115 -13.30 -12.94 4.28
N GLU A 116 -13.43 -12.49 5.52
CA GLU A 116 -14.68 -12.03 6.12
C GLU A 116 -15.19 -10.69 5.56
N TYR A 117 -14.32 -9.91 4.92
CA TYR A 117 -14.71 -8.67 4.24
C TYR A 117 -15.15 -8.93 2.80
N ALA A 118 -16.16 -9.81 2.63
CA ALA A 118 -16.54 -10.35 1.33
C ALA A 118 -16.95 -9.29 0.27
N TRP A 119 -17.43 -8.11 0.70
CA TRP A 119 -17.88 -7.02 -0.20
C TRP A 119 -16.81 -6.01 -0.56
N ILE A 120 -15.76 -5.87 0.24
CA ILE A 120 -14.71 -4.86 0.03
C ILE A 120 -13.85 -5.13 -1.20
N PRO A 121 -13.48 -6.38 -1.54
CA PRO A 121 -12.75 -6.66 -2.77
C PRO A 121 -13.41 -6.08 -4.02
N ASP A 122 -14.72 -6.19 -4.16
CA ASP A 122 -15.44 -5.68 -5.33
C ASP A 122 -15.36 -4.13 -5.40
N ILE A 123 -15.38 -3.44 -4.25
CA ILE A 123 -15.18 -1.99 -4.15
C ILE A 123 -13.76 -1.61 -4.57
N LEU A 124 -12.76 -2.34 -4.10
CA LEU A 124 -11.37 -2.10 -4.44
C LEU A 124 -11.09 -2.37 -5.92
N GLU A 125 -11.62 -3.48 -6.46
CA GLU A 125 -11.46 -3.84 -7.88
C GLU A 125 -12.13 -2.80 -8.79
N GLN A 126 -13.31 -2.28 -8.42
CA GLN A 126 -13.95 -1.17 -9.12
C GLN A 126 -13.06 0.08 -9.12
N ALA A 127 -12.55 0.48 -7.96
CA ALA A 127 -11.71 1.66 -7.85
C ALA A 127 -10.35 1.49 -8.59
N ILE A 128 -9.78 0.30 -8.60
CA ILE A 128 -8.59 -0.05 -9.40
C ILE A 128 -8.91 0.08 -10.89
N ALA A 129 -10.06 -0.42 -11.35
CA ALA A 129 -10.49 -0.30 -12.74
C ALA A 129 -10.69 1.17 -13.14
N GLU A 130 -11.33 1.98 -12.28
CA GLU A 130 -11.49 3.43 -12.47
C GLU A 130 -10.13 4.14 -12.55
N ALA A 131 -9.20 3.83 -11.65
CA ALA A 131 -7.85 4.39 -11.66
C ALA A 131 -7.08 4.00 -12.94
N LYS A 132 -7.20 2.75 -13.38
CA LYS A 132 -6.56 2.25 -14.60
C LYS A 132 -7.14 2.92 -15.86
N ALA A 133 -8.46 3.05 -15.95
CA ALA A 133 -9.13 3.73 -17.06
C ALA A 133 -8.72 5.20 -17.19
N ASN A 134 -8.31 5.83 -16.10
CA ASN A 134 -7.88 7.23 -16.04
C ASN A 134 -6.34 7.39 -16.03
N GLY A 135 -5.57 6.36 -16.34
CA GLY A 135 -4.12 6.42 -16.53
C GLY A 135 -3.27 6.52 -15.27
N TRP A 136 -3.86 6.25 -14.09
CA TRP A 136 -3.14 6.22 -12.80
C TRP A 136 -2.50 4.86 -12.50
N LEU A 137 -2.89 3.82 -13.21
CA LEU A 137 -2.36 2.46 -13.12
C LEU A 137 -2.08 1.89 -14.50
N GLY A 138 -1.23 0.88 -14.59
CA GLY A 138 -0.83 0.21 -15.81
C GLY A 138 0.59 0.57 -16.22
N LYS A 139 0.79 0.77 -17.52
CA LYS A 139 2.10 1.05 -18.12
C LYS A 139 2.36 2.54 -18.25
N ASN A 140 3.64 2.93 -18.06
CA ASN A 140 4.12 4.29 -18.33
C ASN A 140 3.23 5.38 -17.73
N ILE A 141 2.92 5.28 -16.44
CA ILE A 141 2.02 6.21 -15.73
C ILE A 141 2.46 7.65 -15.94
N LEU A 142 1.55 8.49 -16.43
CA LEU A 142 1.77 9.91 -16.75
C LEU A 142 3.02 10.16 -17.61
N GLY A 143 3.49 9.19 -18.40
CA GLY A 143 4.64 9.34 -19.30
C GLY A 143 6.00 9.29 -18.58
N THR A 144 6.06 8.82 -17.35
CA THR A 144 7.29 8.80 -16.51
C THR A 144 8.15 7.55 -16.69
N GLY A 145 7.69 6.57 -17.45
CA GLY A 145 8.33 5.25 -17.57
C GLY A 145 8.04 4.31 -16.39
N PHE A 146 7.30 4.77 -15.38
CA PHE A 146 6.91 3.93 -14.24
C PHE A 146 5.66 3.09 -14.58
N ASP A 147 5.77 1.78 -14.32
CA ASP A 147 4.66 0.83 -14.42
C ASP A 147 4.17 0.46 -13.03
N CYS A 148 2.87 0.40 -12.82
CA CYS A 148 2.29 -0.06 -11.55
C CYS A 148 0.98 -0.81 -11.81
N GLU A 149 0.91 -2.04 -11.30
CA GLU A 149 -0.32 -2.85 -11.24
C GLU A 149 -0.66 -3.15 -9.79
N ILE A 150 -1.94 -3.12 -9.46
CA ILE A 150 -2.46 -3.47 -8.13
C ILE A 150 -3.41 -4.65 -8.26
N TYR A 151 -3.21 -5.66 -7.42
CA TYR A 151 -4.01 -6.88 -7.37
C TYR A 151 -4.65 -7.05 -6.00
N VAL A 152 -5.91 -7.49 -5.97
CA VAL A 152 -6.60 -7.84 -4.73
C VAL A 152 -6.56 -9.34 -4.53
N GLN A 153 -6.05 -9.80 -3.39
CA GLN A 153 -6.02 -11.20 -3.00
C GLN A 153 -6.85 -11.41 -1.75
N ARG A 154 -7.81 -12.30 -1.82
CA ARG A 154 -8.66 -12.68 -0.68
C ARG A 154 -7.97 -13.74 0.15
N GLY A 155 -7.86 -13.51 1.47
CA GLY A 155 -7.48 -14.52 2.45
C GLY A 155 -8.63 -15.49 2.75
N ALA A 156 -8.34 -16.53 3.51
CA ALA A 156 -9.29 -17.57 3.90
C ALA A 156 -9.75 -17.48 5.38
N GLY A 157 -9.61 -16.31 6.03
CA GLY A 157 -10.10 -16.06 7.37
C GLY A 157 -9.18 -16.51 8.51
N ALA A 158 -7.89 -16.73 8.23
CA ALA A 158 -6.93 -17.09 9.27
C ALA A 158 -6.32 -15.84 9.92
N TYR A 159 -6.55 -15.60 11.21
CA TYR A 159 -5.97 -14.49 11.99
C TYR A 159 -4.46 -14.37 11.84
N ILE A 160 -3.74 -15.53 11.82
CA ILE A 160 -2.28 -15.52 11.70
C ILE A 160 -1.77 -14.90 10.40
N CYS A 161 -2.60 -14.80 9.35
CA CYS A 161 -2.23 -14.15 8.09
C CYS A 161 -2.16 -12.62 8.20
N GLY A 162 -2.49 -12.02 9.36
CA GLY A 162 -2.13 -10.66 9.73
C GLY A 162 -0.65 -10.46 10.05
N GLU A 163 0.08 -11.53 10.43
CA GLU A 163 1.54 -11.50 10.56
C GLU A 163 2.18 -11.47 9.15
N GLU A 164 3.16 -10.57 8.93
CA GLU A 164 3.66 -10.27 7.59
C GLU A 164 4.22 -11.48 6.81
N THR A 165 4.84 -12.45 7.49
CA THR A 165 5.43 -13.62 6.82
C THR A 165 4.42 -14.72 6.57
N ALA A 166 3.44 -14.90 7.47
CA ALA A 166 2.30 -15.78 7.24
C ALA A 166 1.42 -15.29 6.10
N LEU A 167 1.23 -13.97 6.00
CA LEU A 167 0.56 -13.32 4.87
C LEU A 167 1.28 -13.63 3.56
N ILE A 168 2.61 -13.49 3.53
CA ILE A 168 3.44 -13.81 2.35
C ILE A 168 3.29 -15.28 1.95
N GLU A 169 3.35 -16.21 2.90
CA GLU A 169 3.14 -17.63 2.62
C GLU A 169 1.75 -17.89 2.01
N SER A 170 0.71 -17.26 2.56
CA SER A 170 -0.64 -17.36 2.05
C SER A 170 -0.77 -16.76 0.64
N LEU A 171 -0.13 -15.63 0.38
CA LEU A 171 -0.12 -14.99 -0.93
C LEU A 171 0.62 -15.84 -1.98
N GLU A 172 1.61 -16.63 -1.56
CA GLU A 172 2.29 -17.63 -2.40
C GLU A 172 1.46 -18.90 -2.64
N GLY A 173 0.23 -18.98 -2.13
CA GLY A 173 -0.65 -20.15 -2.26
C GLY A 173 -0.33 -21.28 -1.29
N LYS A 174 0.47 -21.01 -0.26
CA LYS A 174 0.85 -21.98 0.78
C LYS A 174 -0.01 -21.78 2.02
N ARG A 175 0.11 -22.71 2.98
CA ARG A 175 -0.45 -22.53 4.32
C ARG A 175 0.24 -21.36 5.02
N GLY A 176 -0.54 -20.46 5.63
CA GLY A 176 -0.06 -19.26 6.29
C GLY A 176 0.73 -19.52 7.58
N ASN A 177 1.86 -20.18 7.46
CA ASN A 177 2.78 -20.41 8.58
C ASN A 177 3.82 -19.27 8.58
N PRO A 178 4.06 -18.60 9.72
CA PRO A 178 5.09 -17.58 9.81
C PRO A 178 6.49 -18.14 9.51
N ARG A 179 7.32 -17.33 8.85
CA ARG A 179 8.73 -17.64 8.60
C ARG A 179 9.60 -17.20 9.78
N ILE A 180 10.69 -17.92 9.99
CA ILE A 180 11.74 -17.51 10.96
C ILE A 180 12.47 -16.29 10.40
N LYS A 181 12.70 -15.28 11.23
CA LYS A 181 13.50 -14.10 10.91
C LYS A 181 14.81 -14.11 11.70
N PRO A 182 15.95 -13.73 11.12
CA PRO A 182 16.21 -13.38 9.73
C PRO A 182 16.14 -14.58 8.76
N PRO A 183 15.96 -14.35 7.41
CA PRO A 183 15.93 -13.03 6.75
C PRO A 183 14.58 -12.32 6.92
N PHE A 184 14.64 -10.97 6.95
CA PHE A 184 13.43 -10.14 6.97
C PHE A 184 12.86 -10.00 5.54
N PRO A 185 11.54 -9.75 5.39
CA PRO A 185 10.90 -9.61 4.09
C PRO A 185 11.53 -8.55 3.18
N ALA A 186 12.08 -7.47 3.76
CA ALA A 186 12.80 -6.44 3.01
C ALA A 186 14.01 -6.97 2.22
N ILE A 187 14.54 -8.13 2.62
CA ILE A 187 15.64 -8.85 1.96
C ILE A 187 15.06 -10.03 1.15
N GLN A 188 14.15 -10.83 1.77
CA GLN A 188 13.66 -12.08 1.22
C GLN A 188 12.19 -12.32 1.64
N GLY A 189 11.28 -11.74 0.88
CA GLY A 189 9.84 -11.80 1.13
C GLY A 189 9.09 -12.64 0.10
N LEU A 190 8.13 -12.01 -0.59
CA LEU A 190 7.25 -12.65 -1.56
C LEU A 190 8.06 -13.25 -2.74
N TRP A 191 7.89 -14.55 -2.96
CA TRP A 191 8.67 -15.34 -3.94
C TRP A 191 10.17 -15.16 -3.78
N MET A 192 10.64 -15.08 -2.55
CA MET A 192 12.05 -14.90 -2.18
C MET A 192 12.65 -13.57 -2.69
N ARG A 193 11.81 -12.55 -2.97
CA ARG A 193 12.21 -11.23 -3.47
C ARG A 193 12.03 -10.16 -2.40
N PRO A 194 12.80 -9.04 -2.47
CA PRO A 194 12.64 -7.94 -1.52
C PRO A 194 11.19 -7.44 -1.49
N THR A 195 10.59 -7.41 -0.31
CA THR A 195 9.18 -7.09 -0.12
C THR A 195 8.98 -6.20 1.10
N VAL A 196 8.21 -5.13 0.94
CA VAL A 196 7.71 -4.34 2.06
C VAL A 196 6.24 -4.66 2.29
N VAL A 197 5.88 -4.99 3.52
CA VAL A 197 4.49 -5.18 3.95
C VAL A 197 4.09 -4.00 4.81
N ASN A 198 3.04 -3.28 4.45
CA ASN A 198 2.49 -2.17 5.23
C ASN A 198 0.98 -2.29 5.41
N ASN A 199 0.48 -1.83 6.55
CA ASN A 199 -0.94 -1.78 6.85
C ASN A 199 -1.68 -0.74 5.96
N VAL A 200 -2.98 -0.91 5.74
CA VAL A 200 -3.86 -0.06 4.93
C VAL A 200 -3.77 1.42 5.34
N GLU A 201 -3.99 1.73 6.63
CA GLU A 201 -3.95 3.10 7.14
C GLU A 201 -2.57 3.73 6.96
N THR A 202 -1.50 2.94 7.14
CA THR A 202 -0.13 3.41 6.91
C THR A 202 0.07 3.88 5.48
N LEU A 203 -0.41 3.12 4.51
CA LEU A 203 -0.28 3.46 3.08
C LEU A 203 -1.17 4.64 2.70
N ALA A 204 -2.40 4.70 3.22
CA ALA A 204 -3.28 5.85 3.02
C ALA A 204 -2.70 7.16 3.59
N ALA A 205 -1.98 7.08 4.73
CA ALA A 205 -1.34 8.23 5.37
C ALA A 205 -0.17 8.82 4.55
N VAL A 206 0.38 8.09 3.59
CA VAL A 206 1.42 8.61 2.69
C VAL A 206 0.89 9.75 1.81
N VAL A 207 -0.38 9.72 1.43
CA VAL A 207 -1.00 10.74 0.57
C VAL A 207 -0.92 12.15 1.19
N PRO A 208 -1.44 12.41 2.40
CA PRO A 208 -1.30 13.71 3.02
C PRO A 208 0.16 14.08 3.29
N ILE A 209 1.04 13.13 3.61
CA ILE A 209 2.47 13.40 3.80
C ILE A 209 3.08 14.00 2.53
N ILE A 210 2.85 13.40 1.38
CA ILE A 210 3.38 13.91 0.12
C ILE A 210 2.74 15.25 -0.26
N ASN A 211 1.44 15.42 -0.02
CA ASN A 211 0.75 16.66 -0.37
C ASN A 211 1.25 17.86 0.43
N MET A 212 1.39 17.75 1.75
CA MET A 212 1.77 18.87 2.62
C MET A 212 3.27 18.92 2.97
N GLY A 213 3.99 17.82 2.81
CA GLY A 213 5.37 17.66 3.26
C GLY A 213 5.49 16.97 4.62
N GLY A 214 6.60 16.24 4.83
CA GLY A 214 6.82 15.45 6.04
C GLY A 214 6.86 16.31 7.32
N ASP A 215 7.55 17.43 7.28
CA ASP A 215 7.67 18.34 8.44
C ASP A 215 6.33 18.95 8.86
N GLU A 216 5.45 19.26 7.93
CA GLU A 216 4.12 19.80 8.23
C GLU A 216 3.19 18.71 8.77
N TYR A 217 3.29 17.50 8.23
CA TYR A 217 2.52 16.36 8.73
C TYR A 217 2.90 15.97 10.17
N ALA A 218 4.16 16.19 10.57
CA ALA A 218 4.68 15.86 11.91
C ALA A 218 4.20 16.79 13.03
N LYS A 219 3.64 17.97 12.70
CA LYS A 219 3.07 18.93 13.66
C LYS A 219 1.70 18.50 14.17
#